data_4327981c2fe29a40d2fa2a483213836c
#
_entry.id   4327981c2fe29a40d2fa2a483213836c
#
_cell.length_a   1.000
_cell.length_b   1.000
_cell.length_c   1.000
_cell.angle_alpha   90.00
_cell.angle_beta   90.00
_cell.angle_gamma   90.00
#
_symmetry.space_group_name_H-M   'P 1'
#
loop_
_entity.id
_entity.type
_entity.pdbx_description
1 polymer ?
#
loop_
_entity_poly.entity_id
_entity_poly.type
_entity_poly.pdbx_seq_one_letter_code
_entity_poly.pdbx_strand_id
1 'polypeptide(L)'
;MQPLSTRTAHFTDSVIRRMTRISNQYGAVNLSQGFPDFDPPQAILNRLAEVAHEDFHQYSITWGAQNFREALAEKQSRLMGREIDPNSEIVTTCGSTEAMMAAMMTVANPGDKVVIFSPFYENYSADTILSGAVPIYVPLTPPSFTFD
;
A
#
# COMPACT_ATOMS: atom_id res chain seq x y z
N MET A 1 -33.64 -3.35 2.35
CA MET A 1 -32.21 -3.29 1.95
C MET A 1 -31.44 -4.20 2.89
N GLN A 2 -30.62 -5.10 2.41
CA GLN A 2 -29.82 -5.96 3.29
C GLN A 2 -28.73 -5.11 3.99
N PRO A 3 -28.42 -5.37 5.26
CA PRO A 3 -27.38 -4.62 5.98
C PRO A 3 -26.00 -4.90 5.36
N LEU A 4 -25.11 -3.91 5.44
CA LEU A 4 -23.70 -4.08 5.07
C LEU A 4 -23.00 -5.04 6.03
N SER A 5 -21.84 -5.55 5.62
CA SER A 5 -20.99 -6.37 6.48
C SER A 5 -20.63 -5.64 7.77
N THR A 6 -20.67 -6.35 8.89
CA THR A 6 -20.24 -5.82 10.21
C THR A 6 -18.80 -5.34 10.21
N ARG A 7 -17.96 -5.85 9.33
CA ARG A 7 -16.55 -5.42 9.16
C ARG A 7 -16.42 -3.95 8.83
N THR A 8 -17.42 -3.37 8.14
CA THR A 8 -17.41 -1.96 7.72
C THR A 8 -18.08 -1.02 8.72
N ALA A 9 -18.65 -1.53 9.82
CA ALA A 9 -19.41 -0.75 10.78
C ALA A 9 -18.62 0.40 11.44
N HIS A 10 -17.30 0.23 11.54
CA HIS A 10 -16.40 1.22 12.16
C HIS A 10 -15.55 1.98 11.15
N PHE A 11 -15.77 1.77 9.85
CA PHE A 11 -15.04 2.50 8.83
C PHE A 11 -15.60 3.91 8.67
N THR A 12 -14.71 4.88 8.72
CA THR A 12 -15.01 6.29 8.45
C THR A 12 -14.34 6.71 7.15
N ASP A 13 -14.74 7.89 6.64
CA ASP A 13 -14.05 8.50 5.49
C ASP A 13 -12.57 8.74 5.82
N SER A 14 -11.70 8.45 4.87
CA SER A 14 -10.26 8.71 5.00
C SER A 14 -9.99 10.16 5.36
N VAL A 15 -9.23 10.36 6.43
CA VAL A 15 -8.85 11.71 6.88
C VAL A 15 -8.07 12.45 5.81
N ILE A 16 -7.16 11.76 5.11
CA ILE A 16 -6.33 12.31 4.04
C ILE A 16 -7.23 12.82 2.90
N ARG A 17 -8.16 12.00 2.43
CA ARG A 17 -9.10 12.36 1.35
C ARG A 17 -10.02 13.50 1.76
N ARG A 18 -10.50 13.50 3.01
CA ARG A 18 -11.34 14.58 3.54
C ARG A 18 -10.57 15.90 3.57
N MET A 19 -9.33 15.89 4.06
CA MET A 19 -8.51 17.09 4.10
C MET A 19 -8.14 17.60 2.70
N THR A 20 -7.90 16.71 1.74
CA THR A 20 -7.71 17.11 0.34
C THR A 20 -8.93 17.83 -0.21
N ARG A 21 -10.15 17.33 0.05
CA ARG A 21 -11.39 18.01 -0.38
C ARG A 21 -11.54 19.39 0.27
N ILE A 22 -11.24 19.49 1.57
CA ILE A 22 -11.31 20.77 2.30
C ILE A 22 -10.26 21.76 1.73
N SER A 23 -9.02 21.33 1.53
CA SER A 23 -8.00 22.19 0.93
C SER A 23 -8.43 22.73 -0.43
N ASN A 24 -8.97 21.89 -1.29
CA ASN A 24 -9.47 22.31 -2.59
C ASN A 24 -10.63 23.30 -2.49
N GLN A 25 -11.55 23.08 -1.53
CA GLN A 25 -12.70 23.97 -1.31
C GLN A 25 -12.27 25.39 -0.92
N TYR A 26 -11.19 25.51 -0.14
CA TYR A 26 -10.71 26.80 0.35
C TYR A 26 -9.51 27.36 -0.45
N GLY A 27 -9.08 26.68 -1.51
CA GLY A 27 -7.88 27.07 -2.26
C GLY A 27 -6.61 27.07 -1.39
N ALA A 28 -6.58 26.23 -0.36
CA ALA A 28 -5.48 26.16 0.60
C ALA A 28 -4.39 25.19 0.13
N VAL A 29 -3.16 25.38 0.61
CA VAL A 29 -2.07 24.44 0.41
C VAL A 29 -2.39 23.14 1.13
N ASN A 30 -2.41 22.03 0.40
CA ASN A 30 -2.67 20.72 0.97
C ASN A 30 -1.39 20.13 1.60
N LEU A 31 -1.34 20.11 2.92
CA LEU A 31 -0.24 19.50 3.69
C LEU A 31 -0.58 18.11 4.24
N SER A 32 -1.76 17.58 3.93
CA SER A 32 -2.21 16.27 4.42
C SER A 32 -1.80 15.11 3.53
N GLN A 33 -1.55 15.39 2.25
CA GLN A 33 -1.11 14.39 1.27
C GLN A 33 -0.01 14.98 0.39
N GLY A 34 1.11 14.27 0.28
CA GLY A 34 2.20 14.65 -0.60
C GLY A 34 1.85 14.37 -2.06
N PHE A 35 1.65 15.44 -2.83
CA PHE A 35 1.59 15.38 -4.28
C PHE A 35 2.84 16.05 -4.85
N PRO A 36 3.59 15.38 -5.74
CA PRO A 36 4.62 16.06 -6.50
C PRO A 36 4.01 17.23 -7.31
N ASP A 37 4.67 18.38 -7.31
CA ASP A 37 4.33 19.56 -8.11
C ASP A 37 5.23 19.68 -9.35
N PHE A 38 5.90 18.62 -9.72
CA PHE A 38 6.79 18.48 -10.86
C PHE A 38 6.46 17.20 -11.65
N ASP A 39 6.77 17.25 -12.95
CA ASP A 39 6.55 16.12 -13.85
C ASP A 39 7.54 14.97 -13.58
N PRO A 40 7.18 13.72 -13.92
CA PRO A 40 8.11 12.61 -13.92
C PRO A 40 9.32 12.89 -14.83
N PRO A 41 10.50 12.30 -14.55
CA PRO A 41 11.64 12.42 -15.44
C PRO A 41 11.30 12.07 -16.90
N GLN A 42 11.78 12.87 -17.84
CA GLN A 42 11.46 12.73 -19.26
C GLN A 42 11.77 11.33 -19.81
N ALA A 43 12.82 10.67 -19.29
CA ALA A 43 13.15 9.29 -19.67
C ALA A 43 12.02 8.29 -19.35
N ILE A 44 11.31 8.48 -18.24
CA ILE A 44 10.16 7.64 -17.88
C ILE A 44 8.99 7.90 -18.82
N LEU A 45 8.70 9.16 -19.12
CA LEU A 45 7.62 9.54 -20.04
C LEU A 45 7.88 9.00 -21.45
N ASN A 46 9.11 9.12 -21.95
CA ASN A 46 9.51 8.59 -23.25
C ASN A 46 9.35 7.05 -23.27
N ARG A 47 9.83 6.37 -22.22
CA ARG A 47 9.71 4.91 -22.15
C ARG A 47 8.25 4.45 -22.10
N LEU A 48 7.38 5.15 -21.38
CA LEU A 48 5.94 4.87 -21.37
C LEU A 48 5.32 4.99 -22.77
N ALA A 49 5.71 6.01 -23.53
CA ALA A 49 5.24 6.19 -24.90
C ALA A 49 5.72 5.07 -25.83
N GLU A 50 6.97 4.60 -25.68
CA GLU A 50 7.51 3.48 -26.44
C GLU A 50 6.77 2.17 -26.13
N VAL A 51 6.61 1.86 -24.85
CA VAL A 51 5.95 0.61 -24.37
C VAL A 51 4.51 0.54 -24.84
N ALA A 52 3.82 1.68 -25.04
CA ALA A 52 2.47 1.70 -25.57
C ALA A 52 2.35 1.12 -26.99
N HIS A 53 3.45 0.99 -27.71
CA HIS A 53 3.53 0.41 -29.05
C HIS A 53 4.19 -0.98 -29.08
N GLU A 54 4.60 -1.49 -27.92
CA GLU A 54 5.18 -2.84 -27.77
C GLU A 54 4.07 -3.87 -27.49
N ASP A 55 4.40 -5.15 -27.62
CA ASP A 55 3.42 -6.26 -27.44
C ASP A 55 3.23 -6.64 -25.96
N PHE A 56 2.77 -5.67 -25.15
CA PHE A 56 2.47 -5.85 -23.73
C PHE A 56 0.99 -5.68 -23.38
N HIS A 57 0.10 -5.90 -24.35
CA HIS A 57 -1.34 -5.64 -24.19
C HIS A 57 -2.14 -6.85 -23.68
N GLN A 58 -1.49 -7.95 -23.36
CA GLN A 58 -2.10 -9.16 -22.81
C GLN A 58 -1.85 -9.30 -21.30
N TYR A 59 -2.56 -10.21 -20.68
CA TYR A 59 -2.38 -10.51 -19.27
C TYR A 59 -0.97 -10.99 -18.98
N SER A 60 -0.36 -10.45 -17.93
CA SER A 60 0.80 -11.06 -17.31
C SER A 60 0.39 -12.32 -16.53
N ILE A 61 1.35 -13.13 -16.13
CA ILE A 61 1.11 -14.19 -15.15
C ILE A 61 0.70 -13.56 -13.80
N THR A 62 0.04 -14.34 -12.94
CA THR A 62 -0.51 -13.86 -11.65
C THR A 62 0.51 -13.20 -10.75
N TRP A 63 1.77 -13.62 -10.81
CA TRP A 63 2.85 -13.01 -10.02
C TRP A 63 3.32 -11.64 -10.55
N GLY A 64 2.90 -11.24 -11.73
CA GLY A 64 3.32 -10.02 -12.42
C GLY A 64 4.32 -10.28 -13.56
N ALA A 65 4.56 -9.25 -14.38
CA ALA A 65 5.45 -9.35 -15.53
C ALA A 65 6.88 -9.78 -15.11
N GLN A 66 7.44 -10.75 -15.85
CA GLN A 66 8.72 -11.36 -15.51
C GLN A 66 9.86 -10.35 -15.48
N ASN A 67 9.97 -9.52 -16.51
CA ASN A 67 11.00 -8.49 -16.60
C ASN A 67 10.96 -7.50 -15.43
N PHE A 68 9.77 -7.16 -14.94
CA PHE A 68 9.61 -6.29 -13.77
C PHE A 68 10.05 -7.01 -12.48
N ARG A 69 9.66 -8.28 -12.30
CA ARG A 69 10.07 -9.06 -11.13
C ARG A 69 11.58 -9.31 -11.09
N GLU A 70 12.21 -9.55 -12.24
CA GLU A 70 13.67 -9.71 -12.37
C GLU A 70 14.41 -8.42 -11.98
N ALA A 71 13.98 -7.26 -12.52
CA ALA A 71 14.58 -5.98 -12.19
C ALA A 71 14.38 -5.62 -10.69
N LEU A 72 13.22 -5.97 -10.13
CA LEU A 72 12.94 -5.77 -8.71
C LEU A 72 13.78 -6.70 -7.83
N ALA A 73 13.95 -7.97 -8.22
CA ALA A 73 14.80 -8.93 -7.52
C ALA A 73 16.26 -8.45 -7.46
N GLU A 74 16.80 -7.97 -8.57
CA GLU A 74 18.15 -7.41 -8.63
C GLU A 74 18.30 -6.21 -7.68
N LYS A 75 17.33 -5.28 -7.70
CA LYS A 75 17.34 -4.11 -6.81
C LYS A 75 17.27 -4.53 -5.34
N GLN A 76 16.35 -5.41 -4.99
CA GLN A 76 16.12 -5.83 -3.61
C GLN A 76 17.28 -6.70 -3.09
N SER A 77 17.88 -7.54 -3.94
CA SER A 77 19.05 -8.33 -3.56
C SER A 77 20.21 -7.43 -3.12
N ARG A 78 20.45 -6.33 -3.84
CA ARG A 78 21.47 -5.33 -3.44
C ARG A 78 21.13 -4.65 -2.11
N LEU A 79 19.88 -4.28 -1.89
CA LEU A 79 19.44 -3.59 -0.67
C LEU A 79 19.46 -4.50 0.55
N MET A 80 19.09 -5.76 0.39
CA MET A 80 18.96 -6.72 1.49
C MET A 80 20.26 -7.53 1.74
N GLY A 81 21.25 -7.40 0.86
CA GLY A 81 22.52 -8.14 0.97
C GLY A 81 22.40 -9.65 0.78
N ARG A 82 21.31 -10.11 0.11
CA ARG A 82 21.09 -11.52 -0.22
C ARG A 82 20.45 -11.66 -1.60
N GLU A 83 20.62 -12.79 -2.23
CA GLU A 83 19.91 -13.12 -3.45
C GLU A 83 18.40 -13.25 -3.19
N ILE A 84 17.59 -12.73 -4.12
CA ILE A 84 16.13 -12.84 -4.13
C ILE A 84 15.72 -13.50 -5.43
N ASP A 85 14.99 -14.60 -5.34
CA ASP A 85 14.47 -15.30 -6.50
C ASP A 85 13.19 -14.60 -7.01
N PRO A 86 13.21 -14.06 -8.25
CA PRO A 86 12.03 -13.39 -8.82
C PRO A 86 10.84 -14.31 -9.04
N ASN A 87 11.02 -15.63 -9.03
CA ASN A 87 9.97 -16.59 -9.33
C ASN A 87 9.23 -17.09 -8.07
N SER A 88 9.86 -17.01 -6.91
CA SER A 88 9.27 -17.52 -5.66
C SER A 88 9.14 -16.48 -4.55
N GLU A 89 9.86 -15.35 -4.62
CA GLU A 89 9.88 -14.36 -3.55
C GLU A 89 9.26 -13.00 -3.93
N ILE A 90 8.76 -12.84 -5.17
CA ILE A 90 8.18 -11.57 -5.63
C ILE A 90 6.79 -11.79 -6.23
N VAL A 91 5.84 -11.02 -5.74
CA VAL A 91 4.50 -10.87 -6.32
C VAL A 91 4.23 -9.38 -6.55
N THR A 92 3.75 -9.05 -7.74
CA THR A 92 3.36 -7.69 -8.09
C THR A 92 1.87 -7.48 -7.80
N THR A 93 1.55 -6.38 -7.15
CA THR A 93 0.18 -6.01 -6.77
C THR A 93 -0.18 -4.60 -7.26
N CYS A 94 -1.46 -4.24 -7.23
CA CYS A 94 -1.94 -2.89 -7.51
C CYS A 94 -1.61 -1.93 -6.36
N GLY A 95 -0.32 -1.67 -6.19
CA GLY A 95 0.22 -0.83 -5.13
C GLY A 95 0.39 -1.55 -3.78
N SER A 96 0.97 -0.82 -2.83
CA SER A 96 1.23 -1.33 -1.48
C SER A 96 -0.03 -1.64 -0.67
N THR A 97 -1.15 -1.02 -1.00
CA THR A 97 -2.43 -1.28 -0.32
C THR A 97 -2.91 -2.70 -0.58
N GLU A 98 -2.88 -3.17 -1.81
CA GLU A 98 -3.22 -4.55 -2.13
C GLU A 98 -2.21 -5.53 -1.55
N ALA A 99 -0.91 -5.20 -1.61
CA ALA A 99 0.14 -6.02 -1.01
C ALA A 99 -0.08 -6.23 0.50
N MET A 100 -0.39 -5.15 1.23
CA MET A 100 -0.66 -5.22 2.67
C MET A 100 -1.90 -6.06 2.97
N MET A 101 -2.99 -5.85 2.23
CA MET A 101 -4.23 -6.62 2.40
C MET A 101 -4.00 -8.11 2.12
N ALA A 102 -3.31 -8.45 1.03
CA ALA A 102 -2.99 -9.82 0.68
C ALA A 102 -2.10 -10.48 1.75
N ALA A 103 -1.08 -9.77 2.24
CA ALA A 103 -0.21 -10.25 3.30
C ALA A 103 -1.00 -10.50 4.59
N MET A 104 -1.85 -9.55 5.02
CA MET A 104 -2.70 -9.70 6.20
C MET A 104 -3.61 -10.93 6.10
N MET A 105 -4.28 -11.10 4.97
CA MET A 105 -5.15 -12.26 4.74
C MET A 105 -4.39 -13.59 4.69
N THR A 106 -3.10 -13.55 4.37
CA THR A 106 -2.26 -14.75 4.32
C THR A 106 -1.78 -15.19 5.71
N VAL A 107 -1.49 -14.23 6.61
CA VAL A 107 -0.85 -14.53 7.90
C VAL A 107 -1.79 -14.49 9.09
N ALA A 108 -2.96 -13.84 8.97
CA ALA A 108 -3.90 -13.65 10.07
C ALA A 108 -5.19 -14.45 9.86
N ASN A 109 -5.61 -15.19 10.88
CA ASN A 109 -6.91 -15.86 10.93
C ASN A 109 -7.97 -14.95 11.59
N PRO A 110 -9.27 -15.20 11.35
CA PRO A 110 -10.32 -14.51 12.09
C PRO A 110 -10.15 -14.68 13.60
N GLY A 111 -10.11 -13.54 14.31
CA GLY A 111 -9.92 -13.50 15.77
C GLY A 111 -8.47 -13.37 16.24
N ASP A 112 -7.48 -13.52 15.36
CA ASP A 112 -6.08 -13.25 15.70
C ASP A 112 -5.89 -11.78 16.09
N LYS A 113 -4.93 -11.51 16.98
CA LYS A 113 -4.62 -10.15 17.41
C LYS A 113 -3.42 -9.62 16.63
N VAL A 114 -3.59 -8.43 16.04
CA VAL A 114 -2.54 -7.74 15.30
C VAL A 114 -2.17 -6.46 16.03
N VAL A 115 -0.91 -6.35 16.46
CA VAL A 115 -0.39 -5.16 17.13
C VAL A 115 -0.09 -4.08 16.09
N ILE A 116 -0.62 -2.88 16.35
CA ILE A 116 -0.45 -1.69 15.49
C ILE A 116 0.06 -0.55 16.36
N PHE A 117 1.25 -0.04 16.07
CA PHE A 117 1.79 1.13 16.76
C PHE A 117 1.09 2.41 16.28
N SER A 118 0.64 3.26 17.20
CA SER A 118 -0.05 4.52 16.93
C SER A 118 0.85 5.73 17.23
N PRO A 119 0.95 6.74 16.34
CA PRO A 119 0.17 6.94 15.12
C PRO A 119 0.57 6.00 13.97
N PHE A 120 -0.39 5.64 13.11
CA PHE A 120 -0.21 4.67 12.03
C PHE A 120 -0.87 5.12 10.72
N TYR A 121 -0.48 4.49 9.63
CA TYR A 121 -1.15 4.65 8.35
C TYR A 121 -2.50 3.93 8.35
N GLU A 122 -3.55 4.60 7.90
CA GLU A 122 -4.95 4.16 8.04
C GLU A 122 -5.23 2.73 7.53
N ASN A 123 -4.48 2.26 6.53
CA ASN A 123 -4.68 0.93 5.97
C ASN A 123 -4.38 -0.20 6.98
N TYR A 124 -3.43 -0.02 7.89
CA TYR A 124 -3.06 -1.11 8.82
C TYR A 124 -4.24 -1.57 9.67
N SER A 125 -5.04 -0.64 10.17
CA SER A 125 -6.26 -0.97 10.92
C SER A 125 -7.33 -1.57 10.01
N ALA A 126 -7.55 -0.97 8.85
CA ALA A 126 -8.54 -1.42 7.89
C ALA A 126 -8.25 -2.85 7.41
N ASP A 127 -7.02 -3.13 7.01
CA ASP A 127 -6.61 -4.45 6.50
C ASP A 127 -6.71 -5.52 7.59
N THR A 128 -6.36 -5.18 8.85
CA THR A 128 -6.55 -6.07 9.99
C THR A 128 -8.02 -6.45 10.18
N ILE A 129 -8.93 -5.48 10.19
CA ILE A 129 -10.36 -5.70 10.36
C ILE A 129 -10.95 -6.49 9.18
N LEU A 130 -10.56 -6.15 7.95
CA LEU A 130 -11.03 -6.83 6.74
C LEU A 130 -10.58 -8.28 6.69
N SER A 131 -9.41 -8.59 7.22
CA SER A 131 -8.91 -9.97 7.36
C SER A 131 -9.64 -10.77 8.45
N GLY A 132 -10.49 -10.12 9.24
CA GLY A 132 -11.20 -10.74 10.36
C GLY A 132 -10.41 -10.76 11.66
N ALA A 133 -9.20 -10.21 11.67
CA ALA A 133 -8.37 -10.07 12.86
C ALA A 133 -8.80 -8.87 13.72
N VAL A 134 -8.25 -8.79 14.92
CA VAL A 134 -8.57 -7.77 15.93
C VAL A 134 -7.35 -6.85 16.09
N PRO A 135 -7.45 -5.54 15.76
CA PRO A 135 -6.36 -4.62 15.97
C PRO A 135 -6.14 -4.31 17.46
N ILE A 136 -4.90 -4.36 17.91
CA ILE A 136 -4.46 -3.94 19.24
C ILE A 136 -3.55 -2.74 19.07
N TYR A 137 -4.02 -1.57 19.49
CA TYR A 137 -3.26 -0.33 19.33
C TYR A 137 -2.30 -0.12 20.49
N VAL A 138 -1.03 0.11 20.16
CA VAL A 138 0.02 0.46 21.12
C VAL A 138 0.44 1.91 20.85
N PRO A 139 0.14 2.85 21.77
CA PRO A 139 0.51 4.24 21.59
C PRO A 139 2.03 4.44 21.72
N LEU A 140 2.59 5.22 20.81
CA LEU A 140 3.96 5.70 20.90
C LEU A 140 3.97 7.06 21.63
N THR A 141 4.81 7.19 22.65
CA THR A 141 4.84 8.38 23.52
C THR A 141 5.81 9.44 22.98
N PRO A 142 5.32 10.64 22.57
CA PRO A 142 6.20 11.74 22.18
C PRO A 142 7.06 12.22 23.35
N PRO A 143 8.24 12.84 23.09
CA PRO A 143 8.84 13.08 21.78
C PRO A 143 9.67 11.94 21.24
N SER A 144 9.96 10.91 22.04
CA SER A 144 10.83 9.79 21.67
C SER A 144 10.13 8.72 20.81
N PHE A 145 8.80 8.73 20.78
CA PHE A 145 7.98 7.71 20.10
C PHE A 145 8.35 6.28 20.51
N THR A 146 8.62 6.09 21.80
CA THR A 146 8.84 4.79 22.43
C THR A 146 7.51 4.20 22.94
N PHE A 147 7.51 2.90 23.18
CA PHE A 147 6.39 2.15 23.77
C PHE A 147 6.88 1.39 25.02
N ASP A 148 5.96 1.04 25.91
CA ASP A 148 6.16 0.17 27.07
C ASP A 148 5.85 -1.29 26.72
#